data_d1971e4c1585130c4b607ca56aad3127
#
_entry.id   d1971e4c1585130c4b607ca56aad3127
#
_cell.length_a   1.000
_cell.length_b   1.000
_cell.length_c   1.000
_cell.angle_alpha   90.00
_cell.angle_beta   90.00
_cell.angle_gamma   90.00
#
_symmetry.space_group_name_H-M   'P 1'
#
loop_
_entity.id
_entity.type
_entity.pdbx_description
1 polymer ?
#
loop_
_entity_poly.entity_id
_entity_poly.type
_entity_poly.pdbx_seq_one_letter_code
_entity_poly.pdbx_strand_id
1 'polypeptide(L)'
;MRFVASTAGAPERLLQEAKRLARLGGTIALQEADIATLNCYPAHPSWDKLKAALFGAFSGVGADVELARRLYFIVRQAGLVDVQFRPFIVGVRSMDPMVDYLPSTVESVRATVLKLGLLSERELPVLLAECREHLRRPDTVFTTYTVAQVWGQKPEES
;
A
#
# COMPACT_ATOMS: atom_id res chain seq x y z
N MET A 1 -3.22 6.06 13.10
CA MET A 1 -1.90 5.68 12.50
C MET A 1 -2.08 5.52 11.00
N ARG A 2 -1.10 5.92 10.19
CA ARG A 2 -1.18 5.85 8.74
C ARG A 2 0.12 5.29 8.17
N PHE A 3 0.05 4.16 7.44
CA PHE A 3 1.17 3.45 6.81
C PHE A 3 2.32 3.12 7.78
N VAL A 4 1.97 2.78 9.02
CA VAL A 4 2.93 2.45 10.08
C VAL A 4 2.85 0.97 10.44
N ALA A 5 1.66 0.41 10.51
CA ALA A 5 1.47 -0.97 10.94
C ALA A 5 2.05 -1.96 9.93
N SER A 6 2.01 -1.64 8.62
CA SER A 6 2.61 -2.44 7.55
C SER A 6 4.14 -2.51 7.64
N THR A 7 4.81 -1.52 8.22
CA THR A 7 6.27 -1.46 8.35
C THR A 7 6.79 -1.81 9.74
N ALA A 8 5.90 -1.92 10.73
CA ALA A 8 6.27 -2.21 12.11
C ALA A 8 6.61 -3.69 12.38
N GLY A 9 6.40 -4.58 11.40
CA GLY A 9 6.69 -6.02 11.51
C GLY A 9 5.77 -6.82 12.43
N ALA A 10 4.91 -6.16 13.23
CA ALA A 10 3.99 -6.80 14.16
C ALA A 10 2.73 -5.92 14.38
N PRO A 11 1.81 -5.86 13.40
CA PRO A 11 0.66 -4.95 13.43
C PRO A 11 -0.28 -5.22 14.60
N GLU A 12 -0.44 -6.47 15.01
CA GLU A 12 -1.27 -6.87 16.16
C GLU A 12 -0.69 -6.30 17.46
N ARG A 13 0.61 -6.36 17.62
CA ARG A 13 1.31 -5.85 18.81
C ARG A 13 1.24 -4.33 18.89
N LEU A 14 1.43 -3.65 17.75
CA LEU A 14 1.27 -2.20 17.65
C LEU A 14 -0.15 -1.77 18.05
N LEU A 15 -1.16 -2.52 17.59
CA LEU A 15 -2.55 -2.24 17.90
C LEU A 15 -2.87 -2.47 19.38
N GLN A 16 -2.33 -3.52 20.00
CA GLN A 16 -2.48 -3.75 21.45
C GLN A 16 -1.88 -2.62 22.27
N GLU A 17 -0.70 -2.11 21.90
CA GLU A 17 -0.11 -0.95 22.57
C GLU A 17 -0.94 0.33 22.37
N ALA A 18 -1.46 0.55 21.15
CA ALA A 18 -2.36 1.67 20.91
C ALA A 18 -3.62 1.58 21.78
N LYS A 19 -4.19 0.37 21.93
CA LYS A 19 -5.35 0.12 22.79
C LYS A 19 -5.01 0.37 24.27
N ARG A 20 -3.82 -0.06 24.72
CA ARG A 20 -3.37 0.19 26.10
C ARG A 20 -3.30 1.68 26.42
N LEU A 21 -2.76 2.47 25.49
CA LEU A 21 -2.57 3.92 25.65
C LEU A 21 -3.86 4.74 25.48
N ALA A 22 -4.83 4.23 24.73
CA ALA A 22 -6.10 4.92 24.54
C ALA A 22 -6.92 4.95 25.83
N ARG A 23 -7.63 6.06 26.07
CA ARG A 23 -8.65 6.12 27.12
C ARG A 23 -9.83 5.18 26.81
N LEU A 24 -10.60 4.80 27.81
CA LEU A 24 -11.87 4.10 27.64
C LEU A 24 -12.81 4.92 26.72
N GLY A 25 -13.53 4.27 25.83
CA GLY A 25 -14.34 4.91 24.78
C GLY A 25 -13.51 5.61 23.67
N GLY A 26 -12.19 5.65 23.80
CA GLY A 26 -11.31 6.30 22.83
C GLY A 26 -11.25 5.57 21.49
N THR A 27 -11.22 6.32 20.39
CA THR A 27 -11.14 5.78 19.03
C THR A 27 -9.69 5.51 18.62
N ILE A 28 -9.45 4.33 18.06
CA ILE A 28 -8.20 3.96 17.40
C ILE A 28 -8.47 3.79 15.91
N ALA A 29 -7.73 4.53 15.07
CA ALA A 29 -7.87 4.51 13.63
C ALA A 29 -6.54 4.13 12.96
N LEU A 30 -6.61 3.21 12.00
CA LEU A 30 -5.51 2.79 11.16
C LEU A 30 -5.86 3.03 9.69
N GLN A 31 -4.81 3.32 8.91
CA GLN A 31 -4.90 3.44 7.46
C GLN A 31 -3.70 2.74 6.84
N GLU A 32 -3.94 1.71 6.05
CA GLU A 32 -2.90 0.88 5.45
C GLU A 32 -3.20 0.59 3.98
N ALA A 33 -2.16 0.21 3.23
CA ALA A 33 -2.22 -0.07 1.81
C ALA A 33 -2.33 -1.58 1.54
N ASP A 34 -2.99 -1.91 0.43
CA ASP A 34 -2.90 -3.20 -0.26
C ASP A 34 -2.27 -2.97 -1.64
N ILE A 35 -0.95 -3.07 -1.73
CA ILE A 35 -0.20 -2.78 -2.96
C ILE A 35 -0.53 -3.77 -4.08
N ALA A 36 -0.95 -4.99 -3.76
CA ALA A 36 -1.32 -5.98 -4.76
C ALA A 36 -2.52 -5.56 -5.63
N THR A 37 -3.33 -4.60 -5.15
CA THR A 37 -4.51 -4.10 -5.88
C THR A 37 -4.21 -3.04 -6.95
N LEU A 38 -2.96 -2.57 -7.08
CA LEU A 38 -2.54 -1.75 -8.22
C LEU A 38 -2.90 -2.43 -9.54
N ASN A 39 -3.60 -1.74 -10.43
CA ASN A 39 -4.04 -2.29 -11.69
C ASN A 39 -4.00 -1.25 -12.82
N CYS A 40 -3.65 -1.69 -14.04
CA CYS A 40 -3.56 -0.84 -15.24
C CYS A 40 -4.30 -1.48 -16.40
N TYR A 41 -4.99 -0.67 -17.19
CA TYR A 41 -5.64 -1.09 -18.44
C TYR A 41 -5.41 -0.06 -19.54
N PRO A 42 -5.02 -0.48 -20.75
CA PRO A 42 -4.63 -1.84 -21.13
C PRO A 42 -3.44 -2.36 -20.32
N ALA A 43 -3.37 -3.68 -20.12
CA ALA A 43 -2.22 -4.30 -19.45
C ALA A 43 -0.92 -4.06 -20.24
N HIS A 44 0.20 -3.85 -19.54
CA HIS A 44 1.49 -3.63 -20.16
C HIS A 44 2.62 -4.31 -19.37
N PRO A 45 3.56 -5.02 -20.04
CA PRO A 45 4.62 -5.77 -19.34
C PRO A 45 5.49 -4.92 -18.42
N SER A 46 5.78 -3.66 -18.79
CA SER A 46 6.58 -2.76 -17.94
C SER A 46 5.85 -2.42 -16.64
N TRP A 47 4.52 -2.20 -16.68
CA TRP A 47 3.70 -2.00 -15.48
C TRP A 47 3.78 -3.20 -14.54
N ASP A 48 3.56 -4.41 -15.07
CA ASP A 48 3.57 -5.63 -14.26
C ASP A 48 4.92 -5.89 -13.60
N LYS A 49 6.02 -5.68 -14.35
CA LYS A 49 7.39 -5.83 -13.84
C LYS A 49 7.71 -4.79 -12.78
N LEU A 50 7.35 -3.52 -12.98
CA LEU A 50 7.57 -2.45 -11.98
C LEU A 50 6.71 -2.68 -10.73
N LYS A 51 5.45 -3.10 -10.88
CA LYS A 51 4.59 -3.49 -9.76
C LYS A 51 5.19 -4.65 -8.95
N ALA A 52 5.68 -5.68 -9.62
CA ALA A 52 6.34 -6.82 -8.98
C ALA A 52 7.62 -6.39 -8.25
N ALA A 53 8.42 -5.52 -8.86
CA ALA A 53 9.63 -4.97 -8.23
C ALA A 53 9.30 -4.12 -6.99
N LEU A 54 8.26 -3.30 -7.04
CA LEU A 54 7.80 -2.51 -5.90
C LEU A 54 7.35 -3.41 -4.75
N PHE A 55 6.52 -4.42 -5.06
CA PHE A 55 6.07 -5.42 -4.09
C PHE A 55 7.26 -6.13 -3.44
N GLY A 56 8.18 -6.64 -4.26
CA GLY A 56 9.39 -7.32 -3.79
C GLY A 56 10.30 -6.43 -2.95
N ALA A 57 10.45 -5.15 -3.30
CA ALA A 57 11.27 -4.20 -2.55
C ALA A 57 10.74 -3.96 -1.13
N PHE A 58 9.44 -3.77 -0.97
CA PHE A 58 8.83 -3.60 0.36
C PHE A 58 8.81 -4.89 1.17
N SER A 59 8.40 -6.01 0.56
CA SER A 59 8.39 -7.31 1.24
C SER A 59 9.79 -7.75 1.65
N GLY A 60 10.80 -7.49 0.83
CA GLY A 60 12.19 -7.83 1.10
C GLY A 60 12.83 -7.08 2.28
N VAL A 61 12.22 -5.96 2.70
CA VAL A 61 12.61 -5.24 3.93
C VAL A 61 11.65 -5.50 5.10
N GLY A 62 10.76 -6.50 4.96
CA GLY A 62 9.88 -6.96 6.03
C GLY A 62 8.55 -6.20 6.15
N ALA A 63 8.18 -5.37 5.16
CA ALA A 63 6.89 -4.70 5.16
C ALA A 63 5.76 -5.66 4.72
N ASP A 64 4.62 -5.58 5.38
CA ASP A 64 3.39 -6.28 4.99
C ASP A 64 2.59 -5.43 4.00
N VAL A 65 2.85 -5.64 2.73
CA VAL A 65 2.29 -4.84 1.63
C VAL A 65 0.82 -5.16 1.30
N GLU A 66 0.25 -6.15 1.96
CA GLU A 66 -1.14 -6.60 1.82
C GLU A 66 -1.94 -6.44 3.14
N LEU A 67 -1.37 -5.74 4.12
CA LEU A 67 -1.98 -5.60 5.46
C LEU A 67 -3.41 -5.05 5.39
N ALA A 68 -3.69 -4.14 4.48
CA ALA A 68 -5.00 -3.48 4.36
C ALA A 68 -6.17 -4.47 4.23
N ARG A 69 -5.99 -5.59 3.51
CA ARG A 69 -7.05 -6.61 3.33
C ARG A 69 -7.41 -7.37 4.60
N ARG A 70 -6.48 -7.40 5.58
CA ARG A 70 -6.67 -8.09 6.86
C ARG A 70 -6.95 -7.13 8.03
N LEU A 71 -6.84 -5.84 7.79
CA LEU A 71 -6.84 -4.82 8.84
C LEU A 71 -8.15 -4.83 9.66
N TYR A 72 -9.30 -5.00 9.00
CA TYR A 72 -10.59 -5.10 9.69
C TYR A 72 -10.63 -6.27 10.67
N PHE A 73 -10.15 -7.45 10.24
CA PHE A 73 -10.07 -8.63 11.09
C PHE A 73 -9.14 -8.40 12.29
N ILE A 74 -7.95 -7.84 12.05
CA ILE A 74 -6.96 -7.56 13.10
C ILE A 74 -7.52 -6.60 14.15
N VAL A 75 -8.21 -5.54 13.72
CA VAL A 75 -8.82 -4.55 14.63
C VAL A 75 -9.92 -5.19 15.48
N ARG A 76 -10.73 -6.06 14.90
CA ARG A 76 -11.75 -6.81 15.65
C ARG A 76 -11.14 -7.81 16.63
N GLN A 77 -10.11 -8.54 16.23
CA GLN A 77 -9.42 -9.50 17.11
C GLN A 77 -8.72 -8.80 18.30
N ALA A 78 -8.32 -7.54 18.13
CA ALA A 78 -7.79 -6.74 19.22
C ALA A 78 -8.85 -6.35 20.27
N GLY A 79 -10.12 -6.70 20.05
CA GLY A 79 -11.22 -6.42 20.96
C GLY A 79 -11.65 -4.95 20.98
N LEU A 80 -11.53 -4.26 19.84
CA LEU A 80 -12.20 -2.98 19.64
C LEU A 80 -13.66 -3.22 19.26
N VAL A 81 -14.53 -2.31 19.71
CA VAL A 81 -15.97 -2.33 19.41
C VAL A 81 -16.32 -1.27 18.38
N ASP A 82 -17.52 -1.32 17.81
CA ASP A 82 -18.01 -0.40 16.77
C ASP A 82 -17.05 -0.23 15.61
N VAL A 83 -16.46 -1.34 15.19
CA VAL A 83 -15.42 -1.35 14.15
C VAL A 83 -16.01 -0.99 12.80
N GLN A 84 -15.48 0.06 12.20
CA GLN A 84 -15.84 0.56 10.88
C GLN A 84 -14.73 0.26 9.88
N PHE A 85 -15.10 0.08 8.61
CA PHE A 85 -14.19 -0.16 7.50
C PHE A 85 -14.55 0.72 6.30
N ARG A 86 -13.57 1.43 5.75
CA ARG A 86 -13.75 2.27 4.58
C ARG A 86 -12.60 2.07 3.60
N PRO A 87 -12.83 1.39 2.47
CA PRO A 87 -11.84 1.29 1.41
C PRO A 87 -11.81 2.58 0.58
N PHE A 88 -10.65 2.92 0.06
CA PHE A 88 -10.42 4.06 -0.81
C PHE A 88 -9.47 3.69 -1.95
N ILE A 89 -9.80 4.08 -3.18
CA ILE A 89 -9.02 3.85 -4.39
C ILE A 89 -9.14 5.06 -5.31
N VAL A 90 -8.08 5.41 -6.02
CA VAL A 90 -8.08 6.51 -7.00
C VAL A 90 -7.89 5.95 -8.39
N GLY A 91 -8.76 6.35 -9.32
CA GLY A 91 -8.56 6.15 -10.75
C GLY A 91 -7.69 7.29 -11.33
N VAL A 92 -6.74 6.94 -12.18
CA VAL A 92 -5.78 7.89 -12.78
C VAL A 92 -5.76 7.72 -14.30
N ARG A 93 -5.75 8.84 -15.01
CA ARG A 93 -5.69 8.94 -16.48
C ARG A 93 -4.42 9.66 -16.92
N SER A 94 -4.15 9.65 -18.21
CA SER A 94 -2.92 10.22 -18.82
C SER A 94 -2.63 11.68 -18.46
N MET A 95 -3.65 12.49 -18.18
CA MET A 95 -3.51 13.92 -17.85
C MET A 95 -3.55 14.21 -16.35
N ASP A 96 -3.73 13.20 -15.52
CA ASP A 96 -3.81 13.41 -14.08
C ASP A 96 -2.41 13.63 -13.47
N PRO A 97 -2.29 14.47 -12.42
CA PRO A 97 -0.99 14.73 -11.76
C PRO A 97 -0.30 13.48 -11.20
N MET A 98 -1.07 12.41 -10.95
CA MET A 98 -0.57 11.15 -10.43
C MET A 98 -0.15 10.14 -11.52
N VAL A 99 -0.12 10.54 -12.81
CA VAL A 99 0.16 9.63 -13.92
C VAL A 99 1.47 8.86 -13.75
N ASP A 100 2.49 9.46 -13.17
CA ASP A 100 3.80 8.83 -12.91
C ASP A 100 3.90 8.14 -11.54
N TYR A 101 2.78 7.86 -10.88
CA TYR A 101 2.77 7.32 -9.52
C TYR A 101 3.61 6.05 -9.35
N LEU A 102 3.35 4.99 -10.14
CA LEU A 102 4.10 3.74 -10.03
C LEU A 102 5.58 3.90 -10.44
N PRO A 103 5.91 4.46 -11.62
CA PRO A 103 7.31 4.68 -12.00
C PRO A 103 8.10 5.48 -10.98
N SER A 104 7.54 6.58 -10.47
CA SER A 104 8.21 7.44 -9.48
C SER A 104 8.39 6.74 -8.13
N THR A 105 7.41 5.93 -7.72
CA THR A 105 7.52 5.16 -6.47
C THR A 105 8.63 4.09 -6.59
N VAL A 106 8.70 3.36 -7.70
CA VAL A 106 9.78 2.38 -7.94
C VAL A 106 11.14 3.07 -7.99
N GLU A 107 11.22 4.24 -8.62
CA GLU A 107 12.46 5.02 -8.69
C GLU A 107 12.93 5.47 -7.30
N SER A 108 12.00 5.85 -6.41
CA SER A 108 12.33 6.25 -5.02
C SER A 108 12.93 5.09 -4.19
N VAL A 109 12.60 3.84 -4.52
CA VAL A 109 13.15 2.64 -3.87
C VAL A 109 14.18 1.91 -4.74
N ARG A 110 14.73 2.58 -5.75
CA ARG A 110 15.70 2.04 -6.72
C ARG A 110 16.83 1.25 -6.05
N ALA A 111 17.43 1.80 -5.01
CA ALA A 111 18.55 1.17 -4.32
C ALA A 111 18.16 -0.20 -3.75
N THR A 112 16.96 -0.32 -3.18
CA THR A 112 16.42 -1.59 -2.67
C THR A 112 16.13 -2.57 -3.80
N VAL A 113 15.50 -2.10 -4.88
CA VAL A 113 15.20 -2.93 -6.06
C VAL A 113 16.46 -3.56 -6.64
N LEU A 114 17.52 -2.78 -6.81
CA LEU A 114 18.80 -3.26 -7.35
C LEU A 114 19.53 -4.17 -6.35
N LYS A 115 19.58 -3.80 -5.08
CA LYS A 115 20.23 -4.59 -4.01
C LYS A 115 19.60 -5.97 -3.86
N LEU A 116 18.30 -6.08 -4.00
CA LEU A 116 17.58 -7.36 -3.91
C LEU A 116 17.56 -8.13 -5.24
N GLY A 117 18.16 -7.60 -6.31
CA GLY A 117 18.20 -8.25 -7.62
C GLY A 117 16.84 -8.40 -8.29
N LEU A 118 15.85 -7.57 -7.92
CA LEU A 118 14.49 -7.62 -8.47
C LEU A 118 14.46 -7.14 -9.93
N LEU A 119 15.30 -6.18 -10.25
CA LEU A 119 15.61 -5.70 -11.61
C LEU A 119 17.10 -5.38 -11.68
N SER A 120 17.67 -5.45 -12.88
CA SER A 120 19.05 -5.04 -13.15
C SER A 120 19.16 -3.52 -13.38
N GLU A 121 20.38 -2.98 -13.28
CA GLU A 121 20.68 -1.57 -13.61
C GLU A 121 20.35 -1.20 -15.06
N ARG A 122 20.36 -2.19 -15.97
CA ARG A 122 20.04 -2.00 -17.39
C ARG A 122 18.53 -2.05 -17.65
N GLU A 123 17.81 -2.93 -16.97
CA GLU A 123 16.36 -3.11 -17.16
C GLU A 123 15.54 -1.97 -16.55
N LEU A 124 15.91 -1.52 -15.36
CA LEU A 124 15.11 -0.56 -14.62
C LEU A 124 14.83 0.74 -15.39
N PRO A 125 15.82 1.44 -16.00
CA PRO A 125 15.54 2.66 -16.74
C PRO A 125 14.68 2.42 -18.00
N VAL A 126 14.83 1.28 -18.66
CA VAL A 126 14.03 0.91 -19.84
C VAL A 126 12.57 0.73 -19.42
N LEU A 127 12.32 -0.07 -18.38
CA LEU A 127 10.96 -0.31 -17.87
C LEU A 127 10.28 0.96 -17.36
N LEU A 128 11.03 1.87 -16.70
CA LEU A 128 10.51 3.15 -16.27
C LEU A 128 10.08 4.03 -17.46
N ALA A 129 10.89 4.07 -18.52
CA ALA A 129 10.57 4.83 -19.74
C ALA A 129 9.34 4.26 -20.46
N GLU A 130 9.31 2.96 -20.71
CA GLU A 130 8.19 2.26 -21.37
C GLU A 130 6.88 2.41 -20.58
N CYS A 131 6.95 2.29 -19.25
CA CYS A 131 5.77 2.47 -18.39
C CYS A 131 5.24 3.91 -18.45
N ARG A 132 6.12 4.91 -18.38
CA ARG A 132 5.73 6.32 -18.50
C ARG A 132 5.10 6.63 -19.87
N GLU A 133 5.65 6.08 -20.94
CA GLU A 133 5.09 6.21 -22.29
C GLU A 133 3.70 5.59 -22.35
N HIS A 134 3.54 4.36 -21.86
CA HIS A 134 2.24 3.67 -21.83
C HIS A 134 1.19 4.44 -21.02
N LEU A 135 1.54 4.95 -19.83
CA LEU A 135 0.62 5.68 -18.96
C LEU A 135 0.16 7.03 -19.54
N ARG A 136 0.93 7.63 -20.47
CA ARG A 136 0.56 8.88 -21.14
C ARG A 136 -0.33 8.68 -22.38
N ARG A 137 -0.62 7.46 -22.75
CA ARG A 137 -1.56 7.19 -23.83
C ARG A 137 -2.97 7.58 -23.42
N PRO A 138 -3.77 8.19 -24.29
CA PRO A 138 -5.12 8.69 -23.97
C PRO A 138 -6.11 7.58 -23.61
N ASP A 139 -5.84 6.35 -24.04
CA ASP A 139 -6.64 5.15 -23.81
C ASP A 139 -6.21 4.33 -22.57
N THR A 140 -5.19 4.82 -21.84
CA THR A 140 -4.68 4.13 -20.65
C THR A 140 -5.26 4.73 -19.37
N VAL A 141 -5.68 3.84 -18.48
CA VAL A 141 -6.10 4.17 -17.11
C VAL A 141 -5.46 3.21 -16.12
N PHE A 142 -5.21 3.67 -14.90
CA PHE A 142 -4.82 2.78 -13.82
C PHE A 142 -5.52 3.14 -12.51
N THR A 143 -5.55 2.21 -11.57
CA THR A 143 -5.99 2.48 -10.21
C THR A 143 -4.79 2.41 -9.27
N THR A 144 -4.76 3.31 -8.29
CA THR A 144 -3.82 3.19 -7.17
C THR A 144 -4.12 1.93 -6.37
N TYR A 145 -3.25 1.57 -5.44
CA TYR A 145 -3.58 0.53 -4.47
C TYR A 145 -4.79 0.94 -3.62
N THR A 146 -5.52 -0.06 -3.15
CA THR A 146 -6.58 0.16 -2.18
C THR A 146 -5.98 0.57 -0.84
N VAL A 147 -6.49 1.65 -0.28
CA VAL A 147 -6.20 2.09 1.09
C VAL A 147 -7.38 1.70 1.95
N ALA A 148 -7.16 0.86 2.95
CA ALA A 148 -8.17 0.56 3.95
C ALA A 148 -8.03 1.52 5.14
N GLN A 149 -9.11 2.21 5.47
CA GLN A 149 -9.28 2.93 6.72
C GLN A 149 -10.13 2.07 7.64
N VAL A 150 -9.61 1.73 8.80
CA VAL A 150 -10.32 0.94 9.81
C VAL A 150 -10.19 1.64 11.14
N TRP A 151 -11.30 1.81 11.83
CA TRP A 151 -11.31 2.39 13.17
C TRP A 151 -12.33 1.69 14.05
N GLY A 152 -12.09 1.74 15.34
CA GLY A 152 -12.97 1.19 16.37
C GLY A 152 -12.71 1.86 17.70
N GLN A 153 -13.57 1.61 18.65
CA GLN A 153 -13.50 2.18 19.99
C GLN A 153 -12.93 1.16 20.99
N LYS A 154 -12.12 1.64 21.92
CA LYS A 154 -11.77 0.87 23.10
C LYS A 154 -13.03 0.73 23.96
N PRO A 155 -13.41 -0.51 24.39
CA PRO A 155 -14.57 -0.68 25.26
C PRO A 155 -14.53 0.24 26.47
N GLU A 156 -15.71 0.69 26.93
CA GLU A 156 -15.83 1.51 28.14
C GLU A 156 -15.59 0.71 29.42
N GLU A 157 -15.86 -0.61 29.34
CA GLU A 157 -15.54 -1.58 30.40
C GLU A 157 -14.58 -2.61 29.86
N SER A 158 -13.56 -2.97 30.61
CA SER A 158 -12.55 -3.98 30.26
C SER A 158 -12.69 -5.23 31.12
#